data_7e4100ed6755ef13441fd8269d6da67a
#
_entry.id   7e4100ed6755ef13441fd8269d6da67a
#
_cell.length_a   1.000
_cell.length_b   1.000
_cell.length_c   1.000
_cell.angle_alpha   90.00
_cell.angle_beta   90.00
_cell.angle_gamma   90.00
#
_symmetry.space_group_name_H-M   'P 1'
#
loop_
_entity.id
_entity.type
_entity.pdbx_description
1 polymer ?
#
loop_
_entity_poly.entity_id
_entity_poly.type
_entity_poly.pdbx_seq_one_letter_code
_entity_poly.pdbx_strand_id
1 'polypeptide(L)'
;MINSLELGKKVIKDKIPMIPKNPGVYKMLSSSGEILYIGKAKNIPNRLKSYVTESNLPIRTERMLSLTHNLETTTTNNESEALLLEANLIKKHKPRYNILLRDDKSFPYIYIGEKDKWPQLTKLRGKKSKTGYYFGPFASVGSANWTIKILQKIFLLRVCDDTVFKNRDRPCILYQIKRCSGPCVGHIEEKDYLSTVNDAIDFISGKSRRIQKNLSKEMERASKELDYEKAAIARDRIKALTQIQTSQKINQTNLKEADVISIYKETGKTCIQVFFFRSKQNWGNQAFYPKHDPEDKVEDILSSFLSQFYENKTIPSLILTNIKVNEIKLLEKTFSTKENKQIIIKLAKAKNEISISRLAEKNAKQALKQKLIQSDTNNNLVEALALKFKLNNNIDLIEVYDNSHIQGTDSIGALICFGNEGFIKKRYRKFNIKDEKVKNDDYGMMKEVLFRRFSKAIKEKSGSLSLPDLILIDGGKGQYSVSREVLNELGLHDLPILAVAKGKRRNAGEEKIYYQNKEFILNKNDPLLFFIQRLRDEAHRFAISTHRAKRKKNLSKSLLDQIQGIGKQRKRALLNHFGSARAVESASLEDLKAIEGIEDNIANKIYDYFHE
;
A
#
# COMPACT_ATOMS: atom_id res chain seq x y z
N MET A 1 15.04 48.08 -7.70
CA MET A 1 14.61 46.70 -8.02
C MET A 1 13.35 46.37 -7.19
N ILE A 2 12.23 46.09 -7.83
CA ILE A 2 11.00 45.69 -7.13
C ILE A 2 11.29 44.36 -6.46
N ASN A 3 11.05 44.27 -5.14
CA ASN A 3 11.24 43.04 -4.37
C ASN A 3 10.34 41.93 -4.98
N SER A 4 10.82 40.70 -5.11
CA SER A 4 10.06 39.58 -5.67
C SER A 4 8.73 39.32 -4.92
N LEU A 5 8.67 39.62 -3.63
CA LEU A 5 7.46 39.59 -2.83
C LEU A 5 6.41 40.61 -3.32
N GLU A 6 6.83 41.83 -3.63
CA GLU A 6 5.94 42.87 -4.13
C GLU A 6 5.40 42.54 -5.54
N LEU A 7 6.19 41.85 -6.36
CA LEU A 7 5.73 41.34 -7.66
C LEU A 7 4.62 40.31 -7.47
N GLY A 8 4.79 39.35 -6.57
CA GLY A 8 3.77 38.33 -6.27
C GLY A 8 2.49 38.95 -5.68
N LYS A 9 2.61 39.90 -4.75
CA LYS A 9 1.47 40.66 -4.22
C LYS A 9 0.74 41.45 -5.31
N LYS A 10 1.47 42.06 -6.25
CA LYS A 10 0.91 42.79 -7.39
C LYS A 10 0.10 41.87 -8.30
N VAL A 11 0.61 40.67 -8.65
CA VAL A 11 -0.11 39.66 -9.45
C VAL A 11 -1.47 39.30 -8.81
N ILE A 12 -1.50 39.16 -7.49
CA ILE A 12 -2.75 38.87 -6.78
C ILE A 12 -3.67 40.09 -6.81
N LYS A 13 -3.15 41.27 -6.52
CA LYS A 13 -3.90 42.53 -6.47
C LYS A 13 -4.59 42.84 -7.79
N ASP A 14 -3.88 42.68 -8.91
CA ASP A 14 -4.39 42.96 -10.26
C ASP A 14 -5.54 42.01 -10.67
N LYS A 15 -5.55 40.77 -10.14
CA LYS A 15 -6.59 39.80 -10.45
C LYS A 15 -7.84 39.87 -9.56
N ILE A 16 -7.74 40.41 -8.35
CA ILE A 16 -8.86 40.50 -7.40
C ILE A 16 -10.13 41.10 -7.99
N PRO A 17 -10.07 42.22 -8.76
CA PRO A 17 -11.29 42.82 -9.32
C PRO A 17 -12.08 41.94 -10.29
N MET A 18 -11.40 40.97 -10.93
CA MET A 18 -11.98 40.10 -11.94
C MET A 18 -12.60 38.82 -11.33
N ILE A 19 -12.44 38.58 -10.02
CA ILE A 19 -12.83 37.33 -9.36
C ILE A 19 -14.19 37.53 -8.69
N PRO A 20 -15.18 36.62 -8.96
CA PRO A 20 -16.49 36.65 -8.32
C PRO A 20 -16.42 36.50 -6.81
N LYS A 21 -17.33 37.15 -6.07
CA LYS A 21 -17.45 37.04 -4.61
C LYS A 21 -18.10 35.72 -4.14
N ASN A 22 -17.77 34.62 -4.79
CA ASN A 22 -18.33 33.30 -4.54
C ASN A 22 -17.37 32.42 -3.73
N PRO A 23 -17.89 31.36 -3.06
CA PRO A 23 -17.05 30.29 -2.54
C PRO A 23 -16.26 29.62 -3.67
N GLY A 24 -15.07 29.11 -3.35
CA GLY A 24 -14.29 28.39 -4.33
C GLY A 24 -12.87 28.13 -3.90
N VAL A 25 -12.06 27.71 -4.86
CA VAL A 25 -10.65 27.35 -4.69
C VAL A 25 -9.79 28.25 -5.58
N TYR A 26 -8.64 28.66 -5.05
CA TYR A 26 -7.61 29.39 -5.78
C TYR A 26 -6.29 28.62 -5.79
N LYS A 27 -5.54 28.75 -6.86
CA LYS A 27 -4.23 28.14 -7.07
C LYS A 27 -3.20 29.23 -7.34
N MET A 28 -2.08 29.19 -6.63
CA MET A 28 -0.91 30.04 -6.88
C MET A 28 0.09 29.23 -7.70
N LEU A 29 0.56 29.81 -8.81
CA LEU A 29 1.46 29.15 -9.75
C LEU A 29 2.79 29.92 -9.87
N SER A 30 3.86 29.17 -10.07
CA SER A 30 5.20 29.71 -10.38
C SER A 30 5.31 30.22 -11.82
N SER A 31 6.45 30.79 -12.17
CA SER A 31 6.79 31.20 -13.56
C SER A 31 6.83 30.01 -14.53
N SER A 32 7.13 28.79 -14.03
CA SER A 32 7.13 27.55 -14.82
C SER A 32 5.76 26.89 -14.93
N GLY A 33 4.69 27.48 -14.34
CA GLY A 33 3.35 26.87 -14.29
C GLY A 33 3.17 25.80 -13.21
N GLU A 34 4.15 25.60 -12.32
CA GLU A 34 4.02 24.66 -11.19
C GLU A 34 3.05 25.24 -10.15
N ILE A 35 2.13 24.41 -9.66
CA ILE A 35 1.20 24.79 -8.59
C ILE A 35 1.95 24.80 -7.25
N LEU A 36 2.11 25.99 -6.70
CA LEU A 36 2.78 26.22 -5.42
C LEU A 36 1.86 25.97 -4.24
N TYR A 37 0.62 26.43 -4.33
CA TYR A 37 -0.35 26.38 -3.25
C TYR A 37 -1.78 26.30 -3.79
N ILE A 38 -2.64 25.60 -3.07
CA ILE A 38 -4.09 25.51 -3.32
C ILE A 38 -4.79 25.88 -2.01
N GLY A 39 -5.73 26.82 -2.07
CA GLY A 39 -6.51 27.22 -0.91
C GLY A 39 -7.98 27.40 -1.23
N LYS A 40 -8.85 27.11 -0.26
CA LYS A 40 -10.28 27.38 -0.34
C LYS A 40 -10.63 28.73 0.26
N ALA A 41 -11.76 29.28 -0.14
CA ALA A 41 -12.33 30.47 0.48
C ALA A 41 -13.85 30.45 0.38
N LYS A 42 -14.51 31.03 1.39
CA LYS A 42 -15.94 31.37 1.35
C LYS A 42 -16.21 32.56 0.41
N ASN A 43 -15.22 33.44 0.32
CA ASN A 43 -15.18 34.60 -0.58
C ASN A 43 -13.73 34.73 -1.07
N ILE A 44 -13.50 34.34 -2.33
CA ILE A 44 -12.14 34.29 -2.89
C ILE A 44 -11.47 35.67 -2.87
N PRO A 45 -12.10 36.77 -3.34
CA PRO A 45 -11.51 38.11 -3.28
C PRO A 45 -11.08 38.54 -1.86
N ASN A 46 -11.91 38.32 -0.85
CA ASN A 46 -11.59 38.69 0.52
C ASN A 46 -10.38 37.90 1.07
N ARG A 47 -10.31 36.62 0.77
CA ARG A 47 -9.18 35.77 1.18
C ARG A 47 -7.89 36.19 0.50
N LEU A 48 -7.95 36.54 -0.79
CA LEU A 48 -6.79 37.00 -1.55
C LEU A 48 -6.32 38.38 -1.07
N LYS A 49 -7.23 39.25 -0.68
CA LYS A 49 -6.89 40.58 -0.10
C LYS A 49 -6.03 40.43 1.16
N SER A 50 -6.29 39.43 2.04
CA SER A 50 -5.50 39.24 3.26
C SER A 50 -4.02 39.01 2.95
N TYR A 51 -3.66 38.31 1.89
CA TYR A 51 -2.27 38.12 1.46
C TYR A 51 -1.58 39.42 0.98
N VAL A 52 -2.35 40.38 0.51
CA VAL A 52 -1.83 41.65 0.02
C VAL A 52 -1.71 42.70 1.14
N THR A 53 -2.69 42.72 2.06
CA THR A 53 -2.82 43.75 3.09
C THR A 53 -2.09 43.44 4.40
N GLU A 54 -1.89 42.16 4.74
CA GLU A 54 -1.18 41.80 5.96
C GLU A 54 0.31 42.13 5.86
N SER A 55 0.82 42.91 6.85
CA SER A 55 2.22 43.32 6.93
C SER A 55 3.13 42.27 7.56
N ASN A 56 2.60 41.41 8.45
CA ASN A 56 3.35 40.36 9.16
C ASN A 56 2.90 38.97 8.70
N LEU A 57 3.26 38.59 7.49
CA LEU A 57 3.02 37.26 6.97
C LEU A 57 4.07 36.28 7.50
N PRO A 58 3.70 35.00 7.76
CA PRO A 58 4.69 33.97 8.04
C PRO A 58 5.73 33.87 6.90
N ILE A 59 7.00 33.64 7.23
CA ILE A 59 8.11 33.56 6.27
C ILE A 59 7.81 32.62 5.10
N ARG A 60 7.13 31.50 5.40
CA ARG A 60 6.69 30.55 4.37
C ARG A 60 5.70 31.15 3.38
N THR A 61 4.75 31.95 3.88
CA THR A 61 3.77 32.64 3.04
C THR A 61 4.44 33.70 2.19
N GLU A 62 5.39 34.46 2.73
CA GLU A 62 6.17 35.43 1.98
C GLU A 62 6.98 34.78 0.84
N ARG A 63 7.64 33.62 1.14
CA ARG A 63 8.34 32.83 0.11
C ARG A 63 7.39 32.30 -0.96
N MET A 64 6.22 31.83 -0.58
CA MET A 64 5.19 31.39 -1.51
C MET A 64 4.75 32.53 -2.44
N LEU A 65 4.47 33.69 -1.86
CA LEU A 65 4.08 34.91 -2.62
C LEU A 65 5.20 35.37 -3.53
N SER A 66 6.46 35.40 -3.08
CA SER A 66 7.60 35.81 -3.91
C SER A 66 7.83 34.91 -5.14
N LEU A 67 7.37 33.69 -5.11
CA LEU A 67 7.43 32.74 -6.22
C LEU A 67 6.14 32.72 -7.07
N THR A 68 5.09 33.43 -6.64
CA THR A 68 3.80 33.43 -7.35
C THR A 68 3.85 34.37 -8.55
N HIS A 69 3.69 33.81 -9.75
CA HIS A 69 3.64 34.56 -11.03
C HIS A 69 2.26 34.50 -11.67
N ASN A 70 1.41 33.58 -11.26
CA ASN A 70 0.05 33.49 -11.78
C ASN A 70 -0.92 33.01 -10.71
N LEU A 71 -2.20 33.32 -10.87
CA LEU A 71 -3.29 32.94 -10.00
C LEU A 71 -4.44 32.39 -10.84
N GLU A 72 -4.92 31.19 -10.52
CA GLU A 72 -6.13 30.61 -11.09
C GLU A 72 -7.19 30.46 -10.01
N THR A 73 -8.45 30.66 -10.38
CA THR A 73 -9.58 30.51 -9.47
C THR A 73 -10.64 29.61 -10.07
N THR A 74 -11.32 28.85 -9.22
CA THR A 74 -12.47 28.02 -9.59
C THR A 74 -13.56 28.26 -8.56
N THR A 75 -14.69 28.79 -9.01
CA THR A 75 -15.85 29.03 -8.14
C THR A 75 -16.64 27.74 -7.91
N THR A 76 -17.29 27.65 -6.76
CA THR A 76 -18.16 26.52 -6.37
C THR A 76 -19.51 27.07 -5.88
N ASN A 77 -20.54 26.22 -5.82
CA ASN A 77 -21.87 26.65 -5.36
C ASN A 77 -21.91 26.93 -3.86
N ASN A 78 -21.06 26.25 -3.09
CA ASN A 78 -21.00 26.38 -1.62
C ASN A 78 -19.62 26.06 -1.07
N GLU A 79 -19.44 26.37 0.21
CA GLU A 79 -18.18 26.16 0.96
C GLU A 79 -17.79 24.67 1.09
N SER A 80 -18.78 23.78 1.18
CA SER A 80 -18.55 22.33 1.28
C SER A 80 -17.96 21.78 -0.02
N GLU A 81 -18.44 22.25 -1.16
CA GLU A 81 -17.86 21.89 -2.46
C GLU A 81 -16.44 22.45 -2.60
N ALA A 82 -16.19 23.69 -2.12
CA ALA A 82 -14.85 24.27 -2.11
C ALA A 82 -13.87 23.42 -1.29
N LEU A 83 -14.29 22.95 -0.11
CA LEU A 83 -13.47 22.08 0.76
C LEU A 83 -13.13 20.75 0.06
N LEU A 84 -14.11 20.10 -0.55
CA LEU A 84 -13.89 18.83 -1.27
C LEU A 84 -13.00 19.03 -2.50
N LEU A 85 -13.21 20.11 -3.24
CA LEU A 85 -12.40 20.46 -4.42
C LEU A 85 -10.95 20.76 -4.03
N GLU A 86 -10.73 21.52 -2.95
CA GLU A 86 -9.40 21.79 -2.39
C GLU A 86 -8.68 20.48 -2.04
N ALA A 87 -9.32 19.60 -1.26
CA ALA A 87 -8.74 18.32 -0.86
C ALA A 87 -8.37 17.44 -2.07
N ASN A 88 -9.25 17.37 -3.08
CA ASN A 88 -9.01 16.64 -4.32
C ASN A 88 -7.82 17.20 -5.11
N LEU A 89 -7.76 18.51 -5.27
CA LEU A 89 -6.69 19.18 -6.01
C LEU A 89 -5.34 19.07 -5.29
N ILE A 90 -5.31 19.23 -3.95
CA ILE A 90 -4.09 19.01 -3.14
C ILE A 90 -3.58 17.59 -3.32
N LYS A 91 -4.46 16.61 -3.28
CA LYS A 91 -4.10 15.20 -3.46
C LYS A 91 -3.57 14.89 -4.86
N LYS A 92 -4.18 15.50 -5.89
CA LYS A 92 -3.79 15.33 -7.29
C LYS A 92 -2.43 15.97 -7.58
N HIS A 93 -2.25 17.25 -7.19
CA HIS A 93 -1.10 18.06 -7.58
C HIS A 93 0.04 18.09 -6.56
N LYS A 94 -0.27 17.82 -5.27
CA LYS A 94 0.70 17.80 -4.15
C LYS A 94 1.55 19.05 -4.05
N PRO A 95 0.93 20.24 -3.96
CA PRO A 95 1.65 21.50 -3.99
C PRO A 95 2.64 21.60 -2.83
N ARG A 96 3.77 22.29 -3.08
CA ARG A 96 4.88 22.39 -2.12
C ARG A 96 4.48 23.09 -0.81
N TYR A 97 3.58 24.06 -0.87
CA TYR A 97 3.17 24.90 0.26
C TYR A 97 1.88 24.44 0.96
N ASN A 98 1.31 23.31 0.58
CA ASN A 98 0.17 22.70 1.30
C ASN A 98 0.62 21.66 2.32
N ILE A 99 -0.25 21.41 3.29
CA ILE A 99 -0.16 20.25 4.18
C ILE A 99 -0.57 19.02 3.36
N LEU A 100 0.27 17.98 3.32
CA LEU A 100 0.08 16.83 2.44
C LEU A 100 -0.03 15.53 3.23
N LEU A 101 -1.11 14.77 3.00
CA LEU A 101 -1.22 13.39 3.44
C LEU A 101 -0.57 12.46 2.40
N ARG A 102 0.67 11.98 2.67
CA ARG A 102 1.45 11.16 1.73
C ARG A 102 1.01 9.71 1.62
N ASP A 103 0.54 9.10 2.71
CA ASP A 103 0.20 7.68 2.81
C ASP A 103 -1.31 7.46 2.79
N ASP A 104 -1.95 7.80 1.67
CA ASP A 104 -3.39 7.61 1.49
C ASP A 104 -3.70 6.32 0.72
N LYS A 105 -3.32 5.18 1.29
CA LYS A 105 -3.74 3.87 0.75
C LYS A 105 -5.17 3.57 1.17
N SER A 106 -5.96 3.02 0.24
CA SER A 106 -7.29 2.50 0.56
C SER A 106 -7.19 1.34 1.56
N PHE A 107 -8.07 1.36 2.56
CA PHE A 107 -8.16 0.28 3.53
C PHE A 107 -8.77 -0.98 2.93
N PRO A 108 -8.37 -2.16 3.39
CA PRO A 108 -9.04 -3.40 3.05
C PRO A 108 -10.38 -3.52 3.80
N TYR A 109 -11.35 -4.10 3.11
CA TYR A 109 -12.64 -4.53 3.62
C TYR A 109 -12.78 -6.02 3.45
N ILE A 110 -13.53 -6.67 4.33
CA ILE A 110 -14.04 -8.03 4.11
C ILE A 110 -15.38 -7.86 3.40
N TYR A 111 -15.55 -8.54 2.29
CA TYR A 111 -16.74 -8.51 1.46
C TYR A 111 -17.38 -9.90 1.39
N ILE A 112 -18.71 -9.93 1.46
CA ILE A 112 -19.54 -11.11 1.30
C ILE A 112 -20.63 -10.75 0.30
N GLY A 113 -20.73 -11.48 -0.80
CA GLY A 113 -21.76 -11.27 -1.82
C GLY A 113 -23.14 -11.66 -1.30
N GLU A 114 -24.15 -10.82 -1.54
CA GLU A 114 -25.53 -11.06 -1.08
C GLU A 114 -26.31 -11.98 -2.03
N LYS A 115 -26.02 -11.89 -3.32
CA LYS A 115 -26.74 -12.64 -4.37
C LYS A 115 -26.10 -13.98 -4.74
N ASP A 116 -24.97 -14.30 -4.13
CA ASP A 116 -24.25 -15.55 -4.41
C ASP A 116 -24.95 -16.72 -3.69
N LYS A 117 -25.23 -17.83 -4.39
CA LYS A 117 -25.73 -19.06 -3.77
C LYS A 117 -24.77 -19.63 -2.73
N TRP A 118 -23.48 -19.49 -3.01
CA TRP A 118 -22.39 -19.99 -2.17
C TRP A 118 -21.42 -18.85 -1.85
N PRO A 119 -21.78 -17.84 -1.00
CA PRO A 119 -20.94 -16.67 -0.76
C PRO A 119 -19.56 -17.05 -0.21
N GLN A 120 -18.54 -16.32 -0.66
CA GLN A 120 -17.17 -16.43 -0.19
C GLN A 120 -16.76 -15.15 0.55
N LEU A 121 -15.99 -15.29 1.63
CA LEU A 121 -15.36 -14.15 2.26
C LEU A 121 -14.14 -13.71 1.44
N THR A 122 -14.22 -12.53 0.87
CA THR A 122 -13.15 -11.96 0.05
C THR A 122 -12.64 -10.65 0.63
N LYS A 123 -11.40 -10.31 0.30
CA LYS A 123 -10.82 -9.02 0.66
C LYS A 123 -10.92 -8.08 -0.52
N LEU A 124 -11.58 -6.94 -0.33
CA LEU A 124 -11.67 -5.87 -1.31
C LEU A 124 -10.97 -4.60 -0.83
N ARG A 125 -10.52 -3.80 -1.78
CA ARG A 125 -9.99 -2.44 -1.56
C ARG A 125 -10.61 -1.47 -2.54
N GLY A 126 -10.73 -0.19 -2.15
CA GLY A 126 -11.26 0.86 -3.01
C GLY A 126 -12.75 1.08 -2.84
N LYS A 127 -13.43 1.52 -3.91
CA LYS A 127 -14.85 1.85 -3.88
C LYS A 127 -15.71 0.60 -3.68
N LYS A 128 -16.78 0.73 -2.91
CA LYS A 128 -17.80 -0.31 -2.71
C LYS A 128 -18.71 -0.36 -3.96
N SER A 129 -18.31 -1.13 -4.97
CA SER A 129 -19.02 -1.20 -6.25
C SER A 129 -19.92 -2.42 -6.40
N LYS A 130 -19.80 -3.42 -5.52
CA LYS A 130 -20.56 -4.67 -5.59
C LYS A 130 -21.70 -4.66 -4.56
N THR A 131 -22.83 -5.26 -4.90
CA THR A 131 -23.94 -5.49 -3.94
C THR A 131 -23.54 -6.57 -2.94
N GLY A 132 -23.70 -6.29 -1.64
CA GLY A 132 -23.35 -7.21 -0.55
C GLY A 132 -22.88 -6.50 0.71
N TYR A 133 -22.39 -7.31 1.64
CA TYR A 133 -21.97 -6.86 2.96
C TYR A 133 -20.48 -6.48 2.97
N TYR A 134 -20.18 -5.30 3.51
CA TYR A 134 -18.81 -4.77 3.64
C TYR A 134 -18.48 -4.53 5.10
N PHE A 135 -17.48 -5.21 5.60
CA PHE A 135 -16.97 -5.07 6.96
C PHE A 135 -15.59 -4.42 6.93
N GLY A 136 -15.40 -3.32 7.64
CA GLY A 136 -14.18 -2.53 7.64
C GLY A 136 -14.46 -1.06 7.94
N PRO A 137 -13.47 -0.20 7.81
CA PRO A 137 -12.11 -0.46 7.29
C PRO A 137 -11.22 -1.21 8.28
N PHE A 138 -10.40 -2.16 7.80
CA PHE A 138 -9.35 -2.78 8.60
C PHE A 138 -8.07 -1.96 8.51
N ALA A 139 -7.36 -1.78 9.62
CA ALA A 139 -6.12 -1.00 9.67
C ALA A 139 -5.01 -1.60 8.79
N SER A 140 -4.96 -2.92 8.63
CA SER A 140 -3.96 -3.59 7.82
C SER A 140 -4.51 -4.75 7.01
N VAL A 141 -3.79 -5.12 5.92
CA VAL A 141 -4.09 -6.33 5.14
C VAL A 141 -3.93 -7.59 5.98
N GLY A 142 -2.94 -7.58 6.88
CA GLY A 142 -2.67 -8.71 7.77
C GLY A 142 -3.87 -8.99 8.68
N SER A 143 -4.44 -7.95 9.31
CA SER A 143 -5.61 -8.08 10.19
C SER A 143 -6.85 -8.55 9.42
N ALA A 144 -7.11 -8.02 8.22
CA ALA A 144 -8.21 -8.48 7.39
C ALA A 144 -8.06 -9.95 6.98
N ASN A 145 -6.87 -10.36 6.52
CA ASN A 145 -6.60 -11.74 6.14
C ASN A 145 -6.69 -12.70 7.35
N TRP A 146 -6.20 -12.28 8.51
CA TRP A 146 -6.30 -13.08 9.73
C TRP A 146 -7.77 -13.28 10.13
N THR A 147 -8.58 -12.22 10.12
CA THR A 147 -10.01 -12.30 10.39
C THR A 147 -10.72 -13.23 9.42
N ILE A 148 -10.47 -13.10 8.10
CA ILE A 148 -11.04 -14.00 7.08
C ILE A 148 -10.69 -15.45 7.38
N LYS A 149 -9.41 -15.78 7.64
CA LYS A 149 -8.97 -17.15 7.93
C LYS A 149 -9.66 -17.74 9.15
N ILE A 150 -9.85 -16.94 10.20
CA ILE A 150 -10.51 -17.41 11.41
C ILE A 150 -11.99 -17.65 11.17
N LEU A 151 -12.68 -16.72 10.51
CA LEU A 151 -14.11 -16.89 10.19
C LEU A 151 -14.33 -18.12 9.29
N GLN A 152 -13.50 -18.31 8.27
CA GLN A 152 -13.54 -19.50 7.43
C GLN A 152 -13.36 -20.78 8.22
N LYS A 153 -12.47 -20.78 9.23
CA LYS A 153 -12.25 -21.95 10.10
C LYS A 153 -13.43 -22.21 11.04
N ILE A 154 -14.00 -21.16 11.66
CA ILE A 154 -15.08 -21.28 12.65
C ILE A 154 -16.38 -21.68 11.99
N PHE A 155 -16.72 -21.03 10.87
CA PHE A 155 -17.99 -21.22 10.18
C PHE A 155 -17.90 -22.18 8.99
N LEU A 156 -16.75 -22.87 8.80
CA LEU A 156 -16.48 -23.85 7.74
C LEU A 156 -16.80 -23.34 6.33
N LEU A 157 -16.55 -22.03 6.10
CA LEU A 157 -16.86 -21.39 4.84
C LEU A 157 -15.85 -21.76 3.75
N ARG A 158 -16.32 -21.82 2.50
CA ARG A 158 -15.45 -22.12 1.36
C ARG A 158 -14.34 -21.09 1.20
N VAL A 159 -13.16 -21.57 0.80
CA VAL A 159 -11.95 -20.78 0.57
C VAL A 159 -11.63 -20.66 -0.92
N CYS A 160 -12.12 -21.61 -1.73
CA CYS A 160 -11.83 -21.72 -3.15
C CYS A 160 -12.54 -20.65 -3.98
N ASP A 161 -11.87 -20.18 -5.04
CA ASP A 161 -12.43 -19.25 -6.02
C ASP A 161 -13.56 -19.93 -6.82
N ASP A 162 -14.47 -19.14 -7.40
CA ASP A 162 -15.65 -19.62 -8.12
C ASP A 162 -15.30 -20.55 -9.29
N THR A 163 -14.17 -20.33 -9.93
CA THR A 163 -13.67 -21.20 -11.01
C THR A 163 -13.29 -22.60 -10.52
N VAL A 164 -12.66 -22.67 -9.35
CA VAL A 164 -12.30 -23.94 -8.71
C VAL A 164 -13.53 -24.61 -8.13
N PHE A 165 -14.47 -23.83 -7.59
CA PHE A 165 -15.71 -24.31 -6.99
C PHE A 165 -16.60 -25.03 -8.01
N LYS A 166 -16.80 -24.42 -9.19
CA LYS A 166 -17.71 -24.94 -10.23
C LYS A 166 -17.20 -26.21 -10.94
N ASN A 167 -15.90 -26.47 -10.88
CA ASN A 167 -15.26 -27.54 -11.63
C ASN A 167 -14.68 -28.64 -10.69
N ARG A 168 -15.30 -28.85 -9.53
CA ARG A 168 -14.86 -29.90 -8.60
C ARG A 168 -15.83 -31.06 -8.54
N ASP A 169 -15.30 -32.25 -8.75
CA ASP A 169 -16.06 -33.51 -8.71
C ASP A 169 -15.83 -34.28 -7.40
N ARG A 170 -14.80 -33.90 -6.62
CA ARG A 170 -14.46 -34.52 -5.34
C ARG A 170 -14.07 -33.49 -4.28
N PRO A 171 -14.31 -33.78 -2.96
CA PRO A 171 -13.99 -32.87 -1.89
C PRO A 171 -12.48 -32.64 -1.78
N CYS A 172 -12.08 -31.38 -1.48
CA CYS A 172 -10.68 -31.04 -1.29
C CYS A 172 -10.19 -31.38 0.13
N ILE A 173 -8.87 -31.29 0.32
CA ILE A 173 -8.23 -31.52 1.62
C ILE A 173 -8.84 -30.68 2.76
N LEU A 174 -9.35 -29.46 2.46
CA LEU A 174 -9.99 -28.62 3.48
C LEU A 174 -11.27 -29.20 4.03
N TYR A 175 -12.02 -29.97 3.23
CA TYR A 175 -13.16 -30.72 3.73
C TYR A 175 -12.69 -31.89 4.62
N GLN A 176 -11.70 -32.66 4.16
CA GLN A 176 -11.17 -33.81 4.93
C GLN A 176 -10.63 -33.39 6.31
N ILE A 177 -9.94 -32.24 6.38
CA ILE A 177 -9.44 -31.70 7.66
C ILE A 177 -10.46 -30.82 8.41
N LYS A 178 -11.76 -30.94 8.08
CA LYS A 178 -12.89 -30.26 8.73
C LYS A 178 -12.73 -28.73 8.79
N ARG A 179 -12.26 -28.11 7.69
CA ARG A 179 -12.11 -26.65 7.53
C ARG A 179 -13.00 -26.04 6.45
N CYS A 180 -13.82 -26.85 5.80
CA CYS A 180 -14.80 -26.45 4.80
C CYS A 180 -15.97 -27.43 4.87
N SER A 181 -17.19 -26.95 4.70
CA SER A 181 -18.41 -27.79 4.69
C SER A 181 -18.63 -28.58 3.39
N GLY A 182 -17.77 -28.39 2.36
CA GLY A 182 -17.82 -29.12 1.09
C GLY A 182 -19.01 -28.76 0.17
N PRO A 183 -19.40 -27.48 0.04
CA PRO A 183 -20.55 -27.10 -0.77
C PRO A 183 -20.35 -27.34 -2.28
N CYS A 184 -19.09 -27.47 -2.74
CA CYS A 184 -18.76 -27.73 -4.15
C CYS A 184 -19.17 -29.14 -4.63
N VAL A 185 -19.36 -30.09 -3.71
CA VAL A 185 -19.70 -31.49 -4.01
C VAL A 185 -20.99 -31.94 -3.28
N GLY A 186 -21.81 -30.97 -2.86
CA GLY A 186 -23.12 -31.25 -2.27
C GLY A 186 -23.14 -31.83 -0.85
N HIS A 187 -22.02 -31.74 -0.08
CA HIS A 187 -21.97 -32.20 1.30
C HIS A 187 -22.74 -31.33 2.30
N ILE A 188 -23.22 -30.15 1.87
CA ILE A 188 -24.09 -29.26 2.64
C ILE A 188 -25.13 -28.67 1.69
N GLU A 189 -26.35 -28.50 2.17
CA GLU A 189 -27.42 -27.82 1.44
C GLU A 189 -27.19 -26.32 1.40
N GLU A 190 -27.73 -25.65 0.33
CA GLU A 190 -27.61 -24.21 0.16
C GLU A 190 -28.14 -23.45 1.37
N LYS A 191 -29.30 -23.83 1.89
CA LYS A 191 -29.95 -23.22 3.06
C LYS A 191 -29.07 -23.27 4.31
N ASP A 192 -28.44 -24.40 4.57
CA ASP A 192 -27.59 -24.60 5.75
C ASP A 192 -26.28 -23.83 5.61
N TYR A 193 -25.71 -23.80 4.39
CA TYR A 193 -24.51 -23.00 4.12
C TYR A 193 -24.79 -21.50 4.31
N LEU A 194 -25.91 -21.00 3.78
CA LEU A 194 -26.31 -19.60 3.97
C LEU A 194 -26.57 -19.26 5.44
N SER A 195 -27.09 -20.22 6.23
CA SER A 195 -27.21 -20.05 7.69
C SER A 195 -25.84 -19.85 8.35
N THR A 196 -24.82 -20.64 7.99
CA THR A 196 -23.46 -20.45 8.52
C THR A 196 -22.81 -19.13 8.05
N VAL A 197 -23.12 -18.67 6.83
CA VAL A 197 -22.69 -17.36 6.33
C VAL A 197 -23.34 -16.24 7.14
N ASN A 198 -24.62 -16.33 7.44
CA ASN A 198 -25.34 -15.36 8.26
C ASN A 198 -24.81 -15.31 9.69
N ASP A 199 -24.45 -16.44 10.27
CA ASP A 199 -23.78 -16.49 11.58
C ASP A 199 -22.42 -15.78 11.54
N ALA A 200 -21.64 -15.93 10.46
CA ALA A 200 -20.40 -15.19 10.28
C ALA A 200 -20.63 -13.66 10.15
N ILE A 201 -21.67 -13.25 9.42
CA ILE A 201 -22.11 -11.86 9.30
C ILE A 201 -22.52 -11.30 10.66
N ASP A 202 -23.35 -12.01 11.41
CA ASP A 202 -23.80 -11.62 12.75
C ASP A 202 -22.63 -11.52 13.74
N PHE A 203 -21.66 -12.41 13.64
CA PHE A 203 -20.45 -12.36 14.46
C PHE A 203 -19.62 -11.11 14.21
N ILE A 204 -19.31 -10.82 12.93
CA ILE A 204 -18.56 -9.61 12.56
C ILE A 204 -19.34 -8.35 12.94
N SER A 205 -20.68 -8.39 12.84
CA SER A 205 -21.58 -7.29 13.22
C SER A 205 -21.71 -7.10 14.74
N GLY A 206 -21.02 -7.92 15.55
CA GLY A 206 -20.99 -7.80 17.02
C GLY A 206 -22.08 -8.55 17.77
N LYS A 207 -22.89 -9.38 17.10
CA LYS A 207 -23.95 -10.20 17.73
C LYS A 207 -23.42 -11.56 18.24
N SER A 208 -22.20 -11.59 18.70
CA SER A 208 -21.46 -12.79 19.06
C SER A 208 -22.08 -13.62 20.19
N ARG A 209 -22.80 -12.98 21.16
CA ARG A 209 -23.46 -13.70 22.27
C ARG A 209 -24.53 -14.68 21.80
N ARG A 210 -25.31 -14.32 20.75
CA ARG A 210 -26.34 -15.22 20.19
C ARG A 210 -25.71 -16.47 19.62
N ILE A 211 -24.62 -16.31 18.87
CA ILE A 211 -23.91 -17.42 18.24
C ILE A 211 -23.28 -18.34 19.27
N GLN A 212 -22.63 -17.81 20.31
CA GLN A 212 -22.08 -18.61 21.39
C GLN A 212 -23.17 -19.41 22.11
N LYS A 213 -24.33 -18.79 22.38
CA LYS A 213 -25.48 -19.49 23.01
C LYS A 213 -26.02 -20.61 22.11
N ASN A 214 -26.10 -20.40 20.80
CA ASN A 214 -26.54 -21.41 19.86
C ASN A 214 -25.55 -22.61 19.80
N LEU A 215 -24.24 -22.30 19.68
CA LEU A 215 -23.18 -23.31 19.68
C LEU A 215 -23.12 -24.11 21.02
N SER A 216 -23.39 -23.44 22.16
CA SER A 216 -23.47 -24.10 23.46
C SER A 216 -24.63 -25.10 23.50
N LYS A 217 -25.81 -24.73 23.00
CA LYS A 217 -26.95 -25.61 22.90
C LYS A 217 -26.70 -26.79 21.94
N GLU A 218 -26.03 -26.53 20.81
CA GLU A 218 -25.64 -27.58 19.84
C GLU A 218 -24.66 -28.57 20.49
N MET A 219 -23.64 -28.06 21.21
CA MET A 219 -22.69 -28.87 21.95
C MET A 219 -23.38 -29.75 22.99
N GLU A 220 -24.29 -29.19 23.79
CA GLU A 220 -25.05 -29.93 24.82
C GLU A 220 -25.96 -30.99 24.21
N ARG A 221 -26.64 -30.67 23.08
CA ARG A 221 -27.49 -31.64 22.37
C ARG A 221 -26.67 -32.79 21.83
N ALA A 222 -25.56 -32.50 21.10
CA ALA A 222 -24.68 -33.51 20.55
C ALA A 222 -24.08 -34.41 21.65
N SER A 223 -23.75 -33.84 22.81
CA SER A 223 -23.28 -34.61 23.98
C SER A 223 -24.34 -35.52 24.54
N LYS A 224 -25.61 -35.11 24.60
CA LYS A 224 -26.73 -35.96 25.06
C LYS A 224 -27.04 -37.08 24.06
N GLU A 225 -26.85 -36.83 22.77
CA GLU A 225 -27.00 -37.80 21.68
C GLU A 225 -25.75 -38.73 21.55
N LEU A 226 -24.77 -38.60 22.44
CA LEU A 226 -23.48 -39.32 22.45
C LEU A 226 -22.62 -39.09 21.19
N ASP A 227 -22.93 -38.04 20.38
CA ASP A 227 -22.13 -37.62 19.24
C ASP A 227 -20.99 -36.71 19.72
N TYR A 228 -19.99 -37.31 20.33
CA TYR A 228 -18.85 -36.61 20.92
C TYR A 228 -18.00 -35.86 19.89
N GLU A 229 -18.00 -36.31 18.61
CA GLU A 229 -17.29 -35.57 17.55
C GLU A 229 -17.95 -34.21 17.23
N LYS A 230 -19.27 -34.19 17.09
CA LYS A 230 -20.00 -32.92 16.89
C LYS A 230 -19.89 -32.03 18.13
N ALA A 231 -19.99 -32.60 19.33
CA ALA A 231 -19.80 -31.83 20.56
C ALA A 231 -18.41 -31.21 20.66
N ALA A 232 -17.33 -31.92 20.27
CA ALA A 232 -15.97 -31.40 20.23
C ALA A 232 -15.80 -30.29 19.20
N ILE A 233 -16.40 -30.41 18.02
CA ILE A 233 -16.40 -29.37 16.98
C ILE A 233 -17.07 -28.07 17.49
N ALA A 234 -18.25 -28.20 18.12
CA ALA A 234 -18.95 -27.05 18.70
C ALA A 234 -18.13 -26.38 19.81
N ARG A 235 -17.52 -27.19 20.72
CA ARG A 235 -16.62 -26.72 21.77
C ARG A 235 -15.43 -25.93 21.19
N ASP A 236 -14.79 -26.44 20.17
CA ASP A 236 -13.59 -25.82 19.58
C ASP A 236 -13.95 -24.52 18.84
N ARG A 237 -15.15 -24.45 18.23
CA ARG A 237 -15.71 -23.21 17.68
C ARG A 237 -15.95 -22.17 18.79
N ILE A 238 -16.54 -22.56 19.92
CA ILE A 238 -16.75 -21.66 21.07
C ILE A 238 -15.40 -21.16 21.61
N LYS A 239 -14.39 -22.03 21.76
CA LYS A 239 -13.05 -21.63 22.17
C LYS A 239 -12.44 -20.60 21.20
N ALA A 240 -12.51 -20.82 19.90
CA ALA A 240 -11.99 -19.89 18.89
C ALA A 240 -12.72 -18.54 18.94
N LEU A 241 -14.05 -18.53 19.05
CA LEU A 241 -14.84 -17.31 19.22
C LEU A 241 -14.45 -16.56 20.50
N THR A 242 -14.28 -17.28 21.62
CA THR A 242 -13.88 -16.68 22.90
C THR A 242 -12.47 -16.08 22.82
N GLN A 243 -11.54 -16.74 22.17
CA GLN A 243 -10.17 -16.24 21.99
C GLN A 243 -10.14 -14.93 21.18
N ILE A 244 -10.97 -14.82 20.13
CA ILE A 244 -11.13 -13.53 19.40
C ILE A 244 -11.71 -12.44 20.33
N GLN A 245 -12.73 -12.77 21.09
CA GLN A 245 -13.36 -11.83 22.02
C GLN A 245 -12.42 -11.41 23.15
N THR A 246 -11.60 -12.29 23.67
CA THR A 246 -10.65 -11.99 24.74
C THR A 246 -9.55 -11.05 24.26
N SER A 247 -9.03 -11.26 23.06
CA SER A 247 -8.08 -10.31 22.43
C SER A 247 -8.70 -8.93 22.16
N GLN A 248 -10.03 -8.86 22.03
CA GLN A 248 -10.80 -7.64 21.84
C GLN A 248 -11.32 -7.02 23.17
N LYS A 249 -11.49 -7.81 24.24
CA LYS A 249 -12.00 -7.32 25.54
C LYS A 249 -11.13 -6.24 26.18
N ILE A 250 -9.84 -6.21 25.90
CA ILE A 250 -8.91 -5.16 26.36
C ILE A 250 -9.31 -3.78 25.82
N ASN A 251 -10.16 -3.72 24.79
CA ASN A 251 -10.58 -2.49 24.10
C ASN A 251 -12.10 -2.34 23.97
N GLN A 252 -12.91 -2.97 24.86
CA GLN A 252 -14.37 -2.78 24.81
C GLN A 252 -14.75 -1.34 25.17
N THR A 253 -15.24 -0.62 24.18
CA THR A 253 -15.75 0.73 24.32
C THR A 253 -17.24 0.76 24.04
N ASN A 254 -17.97 1.72 24.61
CA ASN A 254 -19.37 1.95 24.25
C ASN A 254 -19.55 2.59 22.86
N LEU A 255 -18.45 2.81 22.12
CA LEU A 255 -18.45 3.43 20.81
C LEU A 255 -18.94 2.42 19.76
N LYS A 256 -20.16 2.61 19.25
CA LYS A 256 -20.74 1.72 18.23
C LYS A 256 -20.01 1.85 16.89
N GLU A 257 -19.85 3.08 16.41
CA GLU A 257 -19.19 3.42 15.15
C GLU A 257 -18.44 4.75 15.35
N ALA A 258 -17.12 4.70 15.50
CA ALA A 258 -16.31 5.88 15.71
C ALA A 258 -14.89 5.71 15.19
N ASP A 259 -14.26 6.81 14.80
CA ASP A 259 -12.82 6.90 14.62
C ASP A 259 -12.24 7.81 15.70
N VAL A 260 -11.24 7.34 16.43
CA VAL A 260 -10.51 8.14 17.43
C VAL A 260 -9.19 8.57 16.82
N ILE A 261 -9.04 9.86 16.64
CA ILE A 261 -7.93 10.48 15.92
C ILE A 261 -7.17 11.37 16.88
N SER A 262 -5.93 10.99 17.18
CA SER A 262 -5.05 11.76 18.04
C SER A 262 -3.80 12.18 17.31
N ILE A 263 -3.45 13.46 17.47
CA ILE A 263 -2.29 14.09 16.86
C ILE A 263 -1.23 14.39 17.94
N TYR A 264 0.02 14.14 17.57
CA TYR A 264 1.17 14.49 18.39
C TYR A 264 2.27 15.12 17.50
N LYS A 265 2.80 16.26 17.93
CA LYS A 265 3.85 17.02 17.23
C LYS A 265 5.07 17.14 18.13
N GLU A 266 6.25 16.85 17.59
CA GLU A 266 7.54 16.98 18.26
C GLU A 266 8.61 17.34 17.23
N THR A 267 9.51 18.26 17.56
CA THR A 267 10.63 18.70 16.67
C THR A 267 10.18 19.03 15.23
N GLY A 268 9.07 19.75 15.08
CA GLY A 268 8.56 20.14 13.75
C GLY A 268 7.98 19.01 12.90
N LYS A 269 7.90 17.77 13.42
CA LYS A 269 7.27 16.62 12.74
C LYS A 269 6.03 16.15 13.49
N THR A 270 5.09 15.57 12.78
CA THR A 270 3.77 15.19 13.33
C THR A 270 3.43 13.74 13.01
N CYS A 271 2.84 13.07 14.00
CA CYS A 271 2.18 11.79 13.81
C CYS A 271 0.71 11.90 14.18
N ILE A 272 -0.18 11.40 13.35
CA ILE A 272 -1.61 11.27 13.60
C ILE A 272 -1.93 9.78 13.69
N GLN A 273 -2.46 9.36 14.84
CA GLN A 273 -2.88 7.99 15.07
C GLN A 273 -4.40 7.90 14.95
N VAL A 274 -4.87 6.98 14.11
CA VAL A 274 -6.30 6.71 13.92
C VAL A 274 -6.62 5.32 14.43
N PHE A 275 -7.60 5.23 15.35
CA PHE A 275 -8.18 3.97 15.82
C PHE A 275 -9.57 3.82 15.24
N PHE A 276 -9.87 2.65 14.68
CA PHE A 276 -11.13 2.34 14.03
C PHE A 276 -12.03 1.51 14.94
N PHE A 277 -13.14 2.08 15.39
CA PHE A 277 -14.16 1.39 16.17
C PHE A 277 -15.38 1.11 15.31
N ARG A 278 -15.76 -0.16 15.17
CA ARG A 278 -16.97 -0.60 14.48
C ARG A 278 -17.61 -1.71 15.31
N SER A 279 -18.94 -1.68 15.43
CA SER A 279 -19.70 -2.65 16.23
C SER A 279 -19.17 -2.81 17.67
N LYS A 280 -18.75 -1.71 18.31
CA LYS A 280 -18.13 -1.66 19.66
C LYS A 280 -16.78 -2.38 19.75
N GLN A 281 -16.14 -2.72 18.64
CA GLN A 281 -14.86 -3.42 18.57
C GLN A 281 -13.80 -2.52 17.94
N ASN A 282 -12.57 -2.64 18.43
CA ASN A 282 -11.42 -2.00 17.80
C ASN A 282 -10.92 -2.85 16.61
N TRP A 283 -11.07 -2.32 15.40
CA TRP A 283 -10.65 -2.99 14.16
C TRP A 283 -9.22 -2.65 13.75
N GLY A 284 -8.46 -2.12 14.69
CA GLY A 284 -7.07 -1.78 14.53
C GLY A 284 -6.81 -0.28 14.52
N ASN A 285 -5.56 0.06 14.36
CA ASN A 285 -5.08 1.44 14.34
C ASN A 285 -4.00 1.63 13.28
N GLN A 286 -3.81 2.88 12.86
CA GLN A 286 -2.78 3.23 11.89
C GLN A 286 -2.20 4.61 12.19
N ALA A 287 -0.87 4.72 12.05
CA ALA A 287 -0.14 5.97 12.15
C ALA A 287 0.02 6.61 10.77
N PHE A 288 -0.16 7.94 10.72
CA PHE A 288 0.03 8.78 9.55
C PHE A 288 1.02 9.89 9.85
N TYR A 289 1.81 10.27 8.87
CA TYR A 289 2.84 11.29 9.00
C TYR A 289 2.62 12.33 7.89
N PRO A 290 1.76 13.34 8.12
CA PRO A 290 1.54 14.40 7.15
C PRO A 290 2.82 15.21 6.94
N LYS A 291 3.06 15.63 5.70
CA LYS A 291 4.13 16.58 5.40
C LYS A 291 3.57 17.98 5.57
N HIS A 292 4.19 18.76 6.43
CA HIS A 292 3.81 20.14 6.73
C HIS A 292 5.04 20.96 7.09
N ASP A 293 4.88 22.25 7.27
CA ASP A 293 5.94 23.11 7.80
C ASP A 293 6.07 22.95 9.32
N PRO A 294 7.29 23.03 9.88
CA PRO A 294 7.49 23.02 11.34
C PRO A 294 6.65 24.05 12.09
N GLU A 295 6.36 25.22 11.47
CA GLU A 295 5.60 26.32 12.10
C GLU A 295 4.07 26.15 11.96
N ASP A 296 3.57 25.21 11.14
CA ASP A 296 2.13 24.99 10.98
C ASP A 296 1.48 24.64 12.34
N LYS A 297 0.32 25.24 12.63
CA LYS A 297 -0.45 24.97 13.84
C LYS A 297 -1.04 23.56 13.82
N VAL A 298 -1.09 22.92 14.99
CA VAL A 298 -1.54 21.50 15.10
C VAL A 298 -3.00 21.36 14.68
N GLU A 299 -3.83 22.37 14.96
CA GLU A 299 -5.24 22.43 14.59
C GLU A 299 -5.43 22.46 13.07
N ASP A 300 -4.57 23.19 12.34
CA ASP A 300 -4.62 23.28 10.88
C ASP A 300 -4.13 21.97 10.23
N ILE A 301 -3.10 21.35 10.83
CA ILE A 301 -2.62 20.03 10.39
C ILE A 301 -3.73 18.99 10.55
N LEU A 302 -4.45 18.98 11.66
CA LEU A 302 -5.52 18.03 11.91
C LEU A 302 -6.73 18.28 10.99
N SER A 303 -7.13 19.53 10.78
CA SER A 303 -8.22 19.90 9.86
C SER A 303 -7.91 19.47 8.41
N SER A 304 -6.71 19.79 7.93
CA SER A 304 -6.23 19.37 6.60
C SER A 304 -6.12 17.85 6.46
N PHE A 305 -5.71 17.17 7.53
CA PHE A 305 -5.69 15.70 7.57
C PHE A 305 -7.10 15.12 7.42
N LEU A 306 -8.06 15.59 8.19
CA LEU A 306 -9.44 15.09 8.15
C LEU A 306 -10.06 15.23 6.76
N SER A 307 -9.93 16.38 6.13
CA SER A 307 -10.47 16.64 4.79
C SER A 307 -9.87 15.70 3.73
N GLN A 308 -8.54 15.51 3.74
CA GLN A 308 -7.84 14.63 2.80
C GLN A 308 -8.07 13.14 3.12
N PHE A 309 -8.11 12.78 4.41
CA PHE A 309 -8.27 11.41 4.87
C PHE A 309 -9.63 10.82 4.48
N TYR A 310 -10.69 11.59 4.69
CA TYR A 310 -12.05 11.16 4.40
C TYR A 310 -12.53 11.43 2.96
N GLU A 311 -11.67 11.94 2.10
CA GLU A 311 -12.02 12.17 0.69
C GLU A 311 -12.54 10.89 0.00
N ASN A 312 -11.85 9.77 0.19
CA ASN A 312 -12.16 8.48 -0.47
C ASN A 312 -12.44 7.34 0.54
N LYS A 313 -12.79 7.67 1.78
CA LYS A 313 -13.07 6.70 2.83
C LYS A 313 -14.48 6.92 3.40
N THR A 314 -15.12 5.84 3.85
CA THR A 314 -16.38 5.93 4.58
C THR A 314 -16.16 6.61 5.92
N ILE A 315 -17.03 7.54 6.24
CA ILE A 315 -16.95 8.36 7.45
C ILE A 315 -17.84 7.75 8.53
N PRO A 316 -17.35 7.51 9.76
CA PRO A 316 -18.18 7.03 10.84
C PRO A 316 -19.13 8.14 11.35
N SER A 317 -20.16 7.77 12.09
CA SER A 317 -21.08 8.74 12.68
C SER A 317 -20.42 9.64 13.75
N LEU A 318 -19.31 9.18 14.33
CA LEU A 318 -18.58 9.91 15.37
C LEU A 318 -17.07 9.93 15.06
N ILE A 319 -16.47 11.11 15.12
CA ILE A 319 -15.02 11.32 15.08
C ILE A 319 -14.62 11.99 16.40
N LEU A 320 -13.76 11.33 17.18
CA LEU A 320 -13.20 11.86 18.43
C LEU A 320 -11.78 12.35 18.19
N THR A 321 -11.45 13.52 18.72
CA THR A 321 -10.13 14.13 18.59
C THR A 321 -9.54 14.46 19.96
N ASN A 322 -8.20 14.53 20.07
CA ASN A 322 -7.51 14.93 21.30
C ASN A 322 -7.32 16.45 21.42
N ILE A 323 -7.52 17.20 20.33
CA ILE A 323 -7.47 18.66 20.29
C ILE A 323 -8.68 19.21 19.55
N LYS A 324 -8.90 20.52 19.65
CA LYS A 324 -9.93 21.21 18.85
C LYS A 324 -9.52 21.16 17.36
N VAL A 325 -10.53 21.04 16.49
CA VAL A 325 -10.37 21.07 15.04
C VAL A 325 -10.84 22.42 14.53
N ASN A 326 -10.05 23.05 13.65
CA ASN A 326 -10.50 24.28 12.99
C ASN A 326 -11.61 23.96 11.98
N GLU A 327 -12.54 24.90 11.80
CA GLU A 327 -13.67 24.78 10.86
C GLU A 327 -14.55 23.54 11.06
N ILE A 328 -14.71 23.08 12.30
CA ILE A 328 -15.44 21.85 12.67
C ILE A 328 -16.83 21.80 12.06
N LYS A 329 -17.59 22.91 12.08
CA LYS A 329 -18.95 22.99 11.54
C LYS A 329 -18.97 22.76 10.01
N LEU A 330 -17.98 23.27 9.29
CA LEU A 330 -17.85 23.08 7.84
C LEU A 330 -17.53 21.61 7.53
N LEU A 331 -16.61 21.00 8.28
CA LEU A 331 -16.26 19.59 8.12
C LEU A 331 -17.47 18.69 8.41
N GLU A 332 -18.18 18.90 9.53
CA GLU A 332 -19.38 18.13 9.87
C GLU A 332 -20.47 18.24 8.80
N LYS A 333 -20.76 19.46 8.31
CA LYS A 333 -21.73 19.70 7.25
C LYS A 333 -21.32 18.98 5.96
N THR A 334 -20.07 19.13 5.55
CA THR A 334 -19.55 18.52 4.32
C THR A 334 -19.60 16.99 4.39
N PHE A 335 -19.17 16.43 5.50
CA PHE A 335 -19.13 14.98 5.71
C PHE A 335 -20.54 14.39 5.84
N SER A 336 -21.45 15.08 6.50
CA SER A 336 -22.85 14.65 6.64
C SER A 336 -23.57 14.66 5.29
N THR A 337 -23.35 15.67 4.46
CA THR A 337 -23.90 15.73 3.09
C THR A 337 -23.33 14.61 2.23
N LYS A 338 -22.03 14.33 2.35
CA LYS A 338 -21.36 13.28 1.55
C LYS A 338 -21.86 11.86 1.86
N GLU A 339 -22.10 11.55 3.13
CA GLU A 339 -22.49 10.21 3.58
C GLU A 339 -24.02 10.05 3.76
N ASN A 340 -24.82 11.11 3.54
CA ASN A 340 -26.26 11.16 3.80
C ASN A 340 -26.64 10.72 5.22
N LYS A 341 -25.81 11.06 6.22
CA LYS A 341 -26.03 10.77 7.63
C LYS A 341 -25.41 11.85 8.50
N GLN A 342 -25.94 12.03 9.72
CA GLN A 342 -25.35 12.96 10.68
C GLN A 342 -23.98 12.46 11.12
N ILE A 343 -22.95 13.31 10.98
CA ILE A 343 -21.58 13.07 11.42
C ILE A 343 -21.21 14.14 12.44
N ILE A 344 -20.66 13.70 13.57
CA ILE A 344 -20.25 14.55 14.67
C ILE A 344 -18.74 14.45 14.85
N ILE A 345 -18.07 15.59 14.90
CA ILE A 345 -16.65 15.70 15.21
C ILE A 345 -16.53 16.41 16.54
N LYS A 346 -15.99 15.76 17.58
CA LYS A 346 -15.87 16.39 18.88
C LYS A 346 -14.57 16.05 19.59
N LEU A 347 -14.15 16.96 20.46
CA LEU A 347 -13.10 16.72 21.43
C LEU A 347 -13.55 15.64 22.44
N ALA A 348 -12.68 14.68 22.75
CA ALA A 348 -12.93 13.66 23.77
C ALA A 348 -13.12 14.30 25.14
N LYS A 349 -14.31 14.15 25.74
CA LYS A 349 -14.66 14.75 27.05
C LYS A 349 -15.07 13.72 28.10
N ALA A 350 -15.79 12.67 27.71
CA ALA A 350 -16.19 11.62 28.63
C ALA A 350 -14.98 10.79 29.10
N LYS A 351 -14.99 10.28 30.33
CA LYS A 351 -13.87 9.50 30.91
C LYS A 351 -13.35 8.39 29.99
N ASN A 352 -14.26 7.64 29.38
CA ASN A 352 -13.91 6.57 28.44
C ASN A 352 -13.32 7.12 27.12
N GLU A 353 -13.86 8.22 26.58
CA GLU A 353 -13.36 8.88 25.36
C GLU A 353 -11.95 9.42 25.57
N ILE A 354 -11.73 10.08 26.73
CA ILE A 354 -10.41 10.60 27.13
C ILE A 354 -9.39 9.45 27.25
N SER A 355 -9.77 8.34 27.87
CA SER A 355 -8.87 7.18 28.02
C SER A 355 -8.39 6.64 26.69
N ILE A 356 -9.31 6.48 25.72
CA ILE A 356 -8.95 5.98 24.39
C ILE A 356 -8.17 7.01 23.59
N SER A 357 -8.54 8.28 23.68
CA SER A 357 -7.84 9.38 23.02
C SER A 357 -6.40 9.51 23.53
N ARG A 358 -6.18 9.38 24.84
CA ARG A 358 -4.83 9.33 25.44
C ARG A 358 -4.03 8.12 24.99
N LEU A 359 -4.67 6.95 24.85
CA LEU A 359 -4.00 5.76 24.32
C LEU A 359 -3.56 5.99 22.86
N ALA A 360 -4.43 6.58 22.04
CA ALA A 360 -4.09 6.92 20.65
C ALA A 360 -2.95 7.96 20.59
N GLU A 361 -2.97 8.96 21.46
CA GLU A 361 -1.89 9.96 21.56
C GLU A 361 -0.56 9.34 22.00
N LYS A 362 -0.59 8.44 23.01
CA LYS A 362 0.60 7.70 23.43
C LYS A 362 1.19 6.88 22.28
N ASN A 363 0.34 6.24 21.48
CA ASN A 363 0.78 5.50 20.30
C ASN A 363 1.34 6.44 19.22
N ALA A 364 0.72 7.61 18.99
CA ALA A 364 1.24 8.63 18.07
C ALA A 364 2.64 9.09 18.49
N LYS A 365 2.83 9.39 19.80
CA LYS A 365 4.13 9.77 20.37
C LYS A 365 5.18 8.68 20.17
N GLN A 366 4.84 7.43 20.49
CA GLN A 366 5.77 6.31 20.34
C GLN A 366 6.13 6.07 18.87
N ALA A 367 5.14 6.10 17.97
CA ALA A 367 5.35 5.92 16.54
C ALA A 367 6.21 7.06 15.94
N LEU A 368 5.99 8.31 16.38
CA LEU A 368 6.82 9.44 15.96
C LEU A 368 8.27 9.30 16.44
N LYS A 369 8.47 8.97 17.72
CA LYS A 369 9.83 8.72 18.26
C LYS A 369 10.57 7.63 17.49
N GLN A 370 9.91 6.50 17.23
CA GLN A 370 10.52 5.42 16.43
C GLN A 370 10.91 5.90 15.04
N LYS A 371 10.03 6.70 14.38
CA LYS A 371 10.32 7.23 13.06
C LYS A 371 11.46 8.25 13.07
N LEU A 372 11.54 9.11 14.10
CA LEU A 372 12.63 10.07 14.26
C LEU A 372 13.98 9.34 14.46
N ILE A 373 14.05 8.40 15.39
CA ILE A 373 15.27 7.59 15.64
C ILE A 373 15.70 6.89 14.34
N GLN A 374 14.76 6.28 13.61
CA GLN A 374 15.08 5.61 12.35
C GLN A 374 15.57 6.59 11.27
N SER A 375 15.00 7.79 11.19
CA SER A 375 15.45 8.85 10.28
C SER A 375 16.85 9.33 10.65
N ASP A 376 17.11 9.61 11.93
CA ASP A 376 18.41 10.09 12.40
C ASP A 376 19.49 9.03 12.20
N THR A 377 19.19 7.76 12.49
CA THR A 377 20.13 6.65 12.22
C THR A 377 20.42 6.54 10.72
N ASN A 378 19.43 6.68 9.84
CA ASN A 378 19.65 6.65 8.40
C ASN A 378 20.51 7.83 7.93
N ASN A 379 20.24 9.05 8.42
CA ASN A 379 21.03 10.24 8.09
C ASN A 379 22.49 10.09 8.54
N ASN A 380 22.71 9.65 9.78
CA ASN A 380 24.07 9.41 10.30
C ASN A 380 24.83 8.37 9.47
N LEU A 381 24.15 7.31 8.99
CA LEU A 381 24.78 6.30 8.13
C LEU A 381 25.09 6.84 6.72
N VAL A 382 24.21 7.70 6.15
CA VAL A 382 24.47 8.36 4.88
C VAL A 382 25.62 9.37 5.00
N GLU A 383 25.67 10.14 6.08
CA GLU A 383 26.79 11.04 6.38
C GLU A 383 28.11 10.27 6.57
N ALA A 384 28.09 9.16 7.32
CA ALA A 384 29.25 8.29 7.47
C ALA A 384 29.74 7.72 6.12
N LEU A 385 28.80 7.38 5.21
CA LEU A 385 29.11 6.97 3.84
C LEU A 385 29.79 8.10 3.07
N ALA A 386 29.23 9.31 3.14
CA ALA A 386 29.78 10.49 2.46
C ALA A 386 31.20 10.80 2.96
N LEU A 387 31.43 10.80 4.26
CA LEU A 387 32.73 11.03 4.87
C LEU A 387 33.74 9.95 4.48
N LYS A 388 33.37 8.66 4.57
CA LYS A 388 34.28 7.53 4.28
C LYS A 388 34.79 7.55 2.86
N PHE A 389 33.95 7.89 1.89
CA PHE A 389 34.29 7.91 0.47
C PHE A 389 34.54 9.32 -0.07
N LYS A 390 34.62 10.35 0.80
CA LYS A 390 34.84 11.76 0.43
C LYS A 390 33.87 12.24 -0.65
N LEU A 391 32.58 11.90 -0.49
CA LEU A 391 31.51 12.35 -1.34
C LEU A 391 31.01 13.73 -0.89
N ASN A 392 30.22 14.41 -1.74
CA ASN A 392 29.56 15.65 -1.33
C ASN A 392 28.63 15.38 -0.13
N ASN A 393 28.63 16.29 0.86
CA ASN A 393 27.97 16.08 2.16
C ASN A 393 26.42 15.98 2.09
N ASN A 394 25.79 16.37 0.99
CA ASN A 394 24.33 16.32 0.82
C ASN A 394 23.93 15.18 -0.11
N ILE A 395 23.80 13.97 0.44
CA ILE A 395 23.26 12.82 -0.29
C ILE A 395 21.78 12.66 0.09
N ASP A 396 20.86 13.18 -0.72
CA ASP A 396 19.43 13.07 -0.54
C ASP A 396 18.83 11.83 -1.20
N LEU A 397 19.50 11.31 -2.26
CA LEU A 397 19.00 10.20 -3.05
C LEU A 397 20.12 9.23 -3.46
N ILE A 398 20.02 7.99 -3.00
CA ILE A 398 20.85 6.88 -3.43
C ILE A 398 20.04 5.98 -4.35
N GLU A 399 20.53 5.70 -5.55
CA GLU A 399 19.99 4.66 -6.44
C GLU A 399 20.84 3.40 -6.34
N VAL A 400 20.20 2.24 -6.16
CA VAL A 400 20.89 0.95 -6.05
C VAL A 400 20.44 0.04 -7.17
N TYR A 401 21.40 -0.57 -7.87
CA TYR A 401 21.16 -1.43 -9.02
C TYR A 401 21.62 -2.85 -8.75
N ASP A 402 20.77 -3.80 -9.13
CA ASP A 402 21.08 -5.24 -9.14
C ASP A 402 20.58 -5.85 -10.43
N ASN A 403 21.38 -6.68 -11.06
CA ASN A 403 21.00 -7.50 -12.21
C ASN A 403 20.78 -8.93 -11.77
N SER A 404 19.67 -9.50 -12.17
CA SER A 404 19.33 -10.88 -11.87
C SER A 404 18.92 -11.61 -13.13
N HIS A 405 19.57 -12.74 -13.41
CA HIS A 405 19.22 -13.65 -14.50
C HIS A 405 18.88 -15.04 -13.95
N ILE A 406 17.94 -15.71 -14.56
CA ILE A 406 17.66 -17.13 -14.32
C ILE A 406 17.83 -17.85 -15.64
N GLN A 407 18.80 -18.78 -15.66
CA GLN A 407 19.05 -19.75 -16.75
C GLN A 407 18.25 -19.45 -18.06
N GLY A 408 18.74 -18.49 -18.85
CA GLY A 408 18.42 -18.36 -20.26
C GLY A 408 17.16 -17.60 -20.69
N THR A 409 16.19 -17.26 -19.84
CA THR A 409 14.90 -16.78 -20.38
C THR A 409 14.40 -15.42 -19.89
N ASP A 410 14.77 -14.94 -18.71
CA ASP A 410 14.20 -13.70 -18.15
C ASP A 410 15.26 -12.86 -17.39
N SER A 411 16.02 -12.06 -18.14
CA SER A 411 17.01 -11.15 -17.55
C SER A 411 16.37 -9.82 -17.15
N ILE A 412 16.55 -9.39 -15.91
CA ILE A 412 15.93 -8.20 -15.35
C ILE A 412 16.95 -7.38 -14.57
N GLY A 413 17.02 -6.07 -14.88
CA GLY A 413 17.66 -5.09 -14.02
C GLY A 413 16.67 -4.51 -13.01
N ALA A 414 17.08 -4.44 -11.76
CA ALA A 414 16.32 -3.84 -10.66
C ALA A 414 16.96 -2.53 -10.21
N LEU A 415 16.14 -1.51 -10.04
CA LEU A 415 16.48 -0.23 -9.43
C LEU A 415 15.67 -0.03 -8.17
N ILE A 416 16.34 0.18 -7.06
CA ILE A 416 15.73 0.69 -5.84
C ILE A 416 16.27 2.06 -5.48
N CYS A 417 15.52 2.82 -4.69
CA CYS A 417 15.90 4.16 -4.26
C CYS A 417 15.83 4.26 -2.74
N PHE A 418 16.82 4.93 -2.16
CA PHE A 418 16.93 5.22 -0.74
C PHE A 418 17.15 6.73 -0.55
N GLY A 419 16.50 7.32 0.44
CA GLY A 419 16.62 8.73 0.80
C GLY A 419 16.57 8.92 2.31
N ASN A 420 16.52 10.17 2.78
CA ASN A 420 16.56 10.54 4.19
C ASN A 420 15.49 9.84 5.06
N GLU A 421 14.31 9.56 4.50
CA GLU A 421 13.25 8.81 5.19
C GLU A 421 13.36 7.29 5.01
N GLY A 422 14.42 6.77 4.37
CA GLY A 422 14.62 5.36 4.07
C GLY A 422 14.24 4.96 2.63
N PHE A 423 13.82 3.72 2.41
CA PHE A 423 13.53 3.18 1.08
C PHE A 423 12.32 3.83 0.41
N ILE A 424 12.51 4.42 -0.78
CA ILE A 424 11.49 5.12 -1.57
C ILE A 424 10.85 4.16 -2.58
N LYS A 425 9.98 3.25 -2.11
CA LYS A 425 9.38 2.19 -2.94
C LYS A 425 8.63 2.68 -4.18
N LYS A 426 8.13 3.91 -4.21
CA LYS A 426 7.46 4.52 -5.37
C LYS A 426 8.41 4.78 -6.54
N ARG A 427 9.70 4.92 -6.27
CA ARG A 427 10.77 5.13 -7.26
C ARG A 427 11.41 3.82 -7.75
N TYR A 428 11.08 2.67 -7.18
CA TYR A 428 11.58 1.38 -7.63
C TYR A 428 11.18 1.13 -9.08
N ARG A 429 12.12 0.68 -9.90
CA ARG A 429 11.88 0.36 -11.31
C ARG A 429 12.48 -1.00 -11.66
N LYS A 430 11.91 -1.60 -12.70
CA LYS A 430 12.35 -2.86 -13.29
C LYS A 430 12.60 -2.63 -14.77
N PHE A 431 13.72 -3.11 -15.23
CA PHE A 431 14.12 -3.02 -16.62
C PHE A 431 14.17 -4.44 -17.20
N ASN A 432 13.24 -4.75 -18.09
CA ASN A 432 13.37 -5.96 -18.91
C ASN A 432 14.47 -5.72 -19.92
N ILE A 433 15.46 -6.61 -19.98
CA ILE A 433 16.55 -6.55 -20.96
C ILE A 433 15.97 -6.87 -22.34
N LYS A 434 16.19 -5.99 -23.28
CA LYS A 434 15.63 -6.09 -24.65
C LYS A 434 16.57 -6.73 -25.64
N ASP A 435 17.87 -6.47 -25.49
CA ASP A 435 18.89 -7.03 -26.37
C ASP A 435 19.15 -8.50 -26.02
N GLU A 436 18.87 -9.37 -26.98
CA GLU A 436 19.05 -10.82 -26.82
C GLU A 436 20.51 -11.23 -26.64
N LYS A 437 21.43 -10.46 -27.24
CA LYS A 437 22.87 -10.74 -27.17
C LYS A 437 23.44 -10.52 -25.76
N VAL A 438 22.82 -9.65 -24.95
CA VAL A 438 23.31 -9.32 -23.62
C VAL A 438 22.54 -9.99 -22.48
N LYS A 439 21.55 -10.83 -22.76
CA LYS A 439 20.73 -11.50 -21.71
C LYS A 439 21.52 -12.36 -20.74
N ASN A 440 22.68 -12.86 -21.13
CA ASN A 440 23.57 -13.67 -20.30
C ASN A 440 24.88 -12.93 -19.94
N ASP A 441 24.99 -11.66 -20.29
CA ASP A 441 26.15 -10.81 -20.01
C ASP A 441 25.77 -9.77 -18.96
N ASP A 442 26.23 -9.97 -17.71
CA ASP A 442 25.97 -9.08 -16.59
C ASP A 442 26.47 -7.64 -16.84
N TYR A 443 27.52 -7.48 -17.65
CA TYR A 443 28.08 -6.18 -18.02
C TYR A 443 27.19 -5.47 -19.04
N GLY A 444 26.81 -6.17 -20.09
CA GLY A 444 25.88 -5.65 -21.11
C GLY A 444 24.51 -5.31 -20.55
N MET A 445 24.00 -6.14 -19.65
CA MET A 445 22.76 -5.86 -18.93
C MET A 445 22.84 -4.56 -18.10
N MET A 446 23.93 -4.36 -17.37
CA MET A 446 24.15 -3.14 -16.56
C MET A 446 24.26 -1.91 -17.46
N LYS A 447 24.98 -2.04 -18.60
CA LYS A 447 25.09 -0.97 -19.61
C LYS A 447 23.72 -0.56 -20.14
N GLU A 448 22.87 -1.51 -20.54
CA GLU A 448 21.51 -1.23 -21.03
C GLU A 448 20.64 -0.54 -19.97
N VAL A 449 20.65 -1.03 -18.73
CA VAL A 449 19.83 -0.50 -17.63
C VAL A 449 20.19 0.95 -17.33
N LEU A 450 21.48 1.24 -17.14
CA LEU A 450 21.97 2.58 -16.81
C LEU A 450 21.75 3.55 -17.98
N PHE A 451 22.06 3.14 -19.19
CA PHE A 451 21.86 3.97 -20.37
C PHE A 451 20.39 4.37 -20.53
N ARG A 452 19.45 3.42 -20.41
CA ARG A 452 18.01 3.70 -20.50
C ARG A 452 17.52 4.60 -19.37
N ARG A 453 18.03 4.42 -18.15
CA ARG A 453 17.66 5.24 -16.98
C ARG A 453 18.12 6.67 -17.14
N PHE A 454 19.41 6.87 -17.43
CA PHE A 454 20.03 8.19 -17.44
C PHE A 454 19.75 8.99 -18.72
N SER A 455 19.69 8.35 -19.89
CA SER A 455 19.24 9.01 -21.12
C SER A 455 17.83 9.59 -20.99
N LYS A 456 16.95 8.89 -20.26
CA LYS A 456 15.60 9.40 -20.00
C LYS A 456 15.63 10.57 -19.00
N ALA A 457 16.47 10.50 -17.97
CA ALA A 457 16.59 11.59 -16.98
C ALA A 457 17.15 12.88 -17.59
N ILE A 458 18.09 12.76 -18.52
CA ILE A 458 18.69 13.92 -19.21
C ILE A 458 17.64 14.58 -20.14
N LYS A 459 16.83 13.81 -20.83
CA LYS A 459 15.76 14.31 -21.71
C LYS A 459 14.63 15.00 -20.96
N GLU A 460 14.25 14.50 -19.78
CA GLU A 460 13.19 15.03 -18.93
C GLU A 460 13.77 16.00 -17.90
N LYS A 461 14.06 17.27 -18.28
CA LYS A 461 14.67 18.31 -17.43
C LYS A 461 13.89 18.67 -16.16
N SER A 462 12.65 18.23 -16.00
CA SER A 462 11.82 18.46 -14.79
C SER A 462 10.87 17.31 -14.55
N GLY A 463 10.90 16.68 -13.35
CA GLY A 463 9.92 15.67 -12.97
C GLY A 463 10.42 14.59 -12.00
N SER A 464 9.74 13.47 -11.95
CA SER A 464 9.97 12.34 -11.03
C SER A 464 11.30 11.60 -11.24
N LEU A 465 12.12 12.01 -12.20
CA LEU A 465 13.36 11.37 -12.66
C LEU A 465 14.61 12.20 -12.34
N SER A 466 14.63 12.98 -11.23
CA SER A 466 15.85 13.66 -10.78
C SER A 466 17.05 12.69 -10.74
N LEU A 467 18.25 13.21 -11.03
CA LEU A 467 19.49 12.44 -10.88
C LEU A 467 19.69 12.07 -9.40
N PRO A 468 20.28 10.90 -9.11
CA PRO A 468 20.70 10.56 -7.75
C PRO A 468 21.99 11.30 -7.37
N ASP A 469 22.26 11.39 -6.07
CA ASP A 469 23.51 11.93 -5.56
C ASP A 469 24.58 10.84 -5.44
N LEU A 470 24.18 9.56 -5.42
CA LEU A 470 25.04 8.40 -5.37
C LEU A 470 24.40 7.20 -6.07
N ILE A 471 25.20 6.47 -6.84
CA ILE A 471 24.85 5.17 -7.41
C ILE A 471 25.58 4.06 -6.62
N LEU A 472 24.84 3.03 -6.22
CA LEU A 472 25.39 1.79 -5.66
C LEU A 472 25.04 0.62 -6.57
N ILE A 473 26.04 -0.22 -6.89
CA ILE A 473 25.89 -1.36 -7.80
C ILE A 473 26.20 -2.64 -7.02
N ASP A 474 25.28 -3.61 -7.04
CA ASP A 474 25.56 -4.97 -6.57
C ASP A 474 26.42 -5.68 -7.62
N GLY A 475 27.76 -5.51 -7.49
CA GLY A 475 28.68 -6.01 -8.47
C GLY A 475 30.14 -5.71 -8.21
N GLY A 476 31.01 -6.31 -8.99
CA GLY A 476 32.46 -6.17 -8.86
C GLY A 476 33.08 -5.05 -9.71
N LYS A 477 34.42 -5.08 -9.79
CA LYS A 477 35.22 -4.10 -10.52
C LYS A 477 34.81 -3.96 -12.00
N GLY A 478 34.43 -5.05 -12.67
CA GLY A 478 33.98 -5.01 -14.07
C GLY A 478 32.67 -4.25 -14.25
N GLN A 479 31.67 -4.50 -13.38
CA GLN A 479 30.39 -3.75 -13.41
C GLN A 479 30.60 -2.28 -13.04
N TYR A 480 31.52 -1.97 -12.13
CA TYR A 480 31.94 -0.59 -11.85
C TYR A 480 32.48 0.11 -13.09
N SER A 481 33.41 -0.54 -13.82
CA SER A 481 34.05 0.05 -15.01
C SER A 481 33.03 0.33 -16.12
N VAL A 482 32.19 -0.64 -16.43
CA VAL A 482 31.13 -0.48 -17.43
C VAL A 482 30.14 0.61 -17.04
N SER A 483 29.78 0.70 -15.78
CA SER A 483 28.84 1.73 -15.29
C SER A 483 29.44 3.13 -15.40
N ARG A 484 30.74 3.28 -15.09
CA ARG A 484 31.47 4.54 -15.25
C ARG A 484 31.56 4.95 -16.73
N GLU A 485 31.81 3.99 -17.61
CA GLU A 485 31.84 4.21 -19.07
C GLU A 485 30.51 4.78 -19.57
N VAL A 486 29.38 4.16 -19.20
CA VAL A 486 28.04 4.64 -19.57
C VAL A 486 27.76 6.05 -19.07
N LEU A 487 28.12 6.37 -17.82
CA LEU A 487 27.90 7.70 -17.29
C LEU A 487 28.78 8.74 -17.98
N ASN A 488 30.02 8.37 -18.34
CA ASN A 488 30.91 9.23 -19.11
C ASN A 488 30.37 9.50 -20.52
N GLU A 489 29.87 8.46 -21.21
CA GLU A 489 29.19 8.59 -22.53
C GLU A 489 27.99 9.56 -22.46
N LEU A 490 27.32 9.63 -21.30
CA LEU A 490 26.15 10.48 -21.09
C LEU A 490 26.48 11.87 -20.50
N GLY A 491 27.77 12.19 -20.31
CA GLY A 491 28.22 13.47 -19.74
C GLY A 491 28.02 13.62 -18.24
N LEU A 492 27.83 12.51 -17.51
CA LEU A 492 27.60 12.47 -16.05
C LEU A 492 28.89 12.07 -15.31
N HIS A 493 30.00 12.78 -15.56
CA HIS A 493 31.33 12.46 -15.04
C HIS A 493 31.43 12.57 -13.52
N ASP A 494 30.72 13.53 -12.92
CA ASP A 494 30.80 13.84 -11.49
C ASP A 494 29.90 12.99 -10.60
N LEU A 495 29.01 12.17 -11.21
CA LEU A 495 28.09 11.33 -10.44
C LEU A 495 28.83 10.17 -9.80
N PRO A 496 28.90 10.08 -8.45
CA PRO A 496 29.66 9.06 -7.76
C PRO A 496 29.01 7.67 -7.90
N ILE A 497 29.85 6.65 -8.09
CA ILE A 497 29.46 5.23 -8.17
C ILE A 497 30.25 4.46 -7.11
N LEU A 498 29.56 3.64 -6.33
CA LEU A 498 30.13 2.58 -5.50
C LEU A 498 29.70 1.22 -6.05
N ALA A 499 30.62 0.30 -6.28
CA ALA A 499 30.29 -1.08 -6.60
C ALA A 499 30.68 -1.99 -5.43
N VAL A 500 29.81 -2.95 -5.10
CA VAL A 500 29.95 -3.80 -3.93
C VAL A 500 29.94 -5.26 -4.35
N ALA A 501 31.10 -5.90 -4.28
CA ALA A 501 31.28 -7.31 -4.60
C ALA A 501 31.22 -8.19 -3.35
N LYS A 502 30.64 -9.37 -3.47
CA LYS A 502 30.73 -10.42 -2.43
C LYS A 502 32.16 -10.94 -2.32
N GLY A 503 32.63 -11.16 -1.10
CA GLY A 503 33.94 -11.76 -0.85
C GLY A 503 34.08 -13.16 -1.48
N LYS A 504 35.34 -13.60 -1.74
CA LYS A 504 35.65 -14.87 -2.44
C LYS A 504 34.99 -16.11 -1.83
N ARG A 505 34.75 -16.13 -0.51
CA ARG A 505 34.09 -17.26 0.21
C ARG A 505 32.59 -17.10 0.38
N ARG A 506 31.93 -16.11 -0.24
CA ARG A 506 30.50 -15.78 -0.08
C ARG A 506 30.05 -15.59 1.38
N ASN A 507 30.98 -15.40 2.32
CA ASN A 507 30.65 -15.11 3.71
C ASN A 507 30.27 -13.63 3.87
N ALA A 508 29.26 -13.36 4.66
CA ALA A 508 28.89 -11.99 5.03
C ALA A 508 30.03 -11.33 5.81
N GLY A 509 30.40 -10.10 5.46
CA GLY A 509 31.43 -9.31 6.12
C GLY A 509 32.81 -9.30 5.42
N GLU A 510 32.91 -9.87 4.22
CA GLU A 510 34.14 -9.82 3.39
C GLU A 510 33.88 -9.09 2.06
N GLU A 511 32.91 -8.18 2.03
CA GLU A 511 32.54 -7.40 0.85
C GLU A 511 33.68 -6.44 0.48
N LYS A 512 33.95 -6.37 -0.84
CA LYS A 512 34.90 -5.44 -1.45
C LYS A 512 34.11 -4.30 -2.10
N ILE A 513 34.45 -3.08 -1.75
CA ILE A 513 33.82 -1.88 -2.27
C ILE A 513 34.80 -1.21 -3.24
N TYR A 514 34.33 -0.94 -4.46
CA TYR A 514 35.12 -0.27 -5.49
C TYR A 514 34.62 1.16 -5.67
N TYR A 515 35.54 2.11 -5.53
CA TYR A 515 35.31 3.54 -5.74
C TYR A 515 36.56 4.21 -6.29
N GLN A 516 36.44 5.03 -7.34
CA GLN A 516 37.54 5.75 -8.00
C GLN A 516 38.73 4.81 -8.30
N ASN A 517 38.49 3.64 -8.85
CA ASN A 517 39.47 2.59 -9.15
C ASN A 517 40.23 2.04 -7.95
N LYS A 518 39.84 2.37 -6.72
CA LYS A 518 40.41 1.83 -5.48
C LYS A 518 39.50 0.79 -4.87
N GLU A 519 40.08 -0.20 -4.20
CA GLU A 519 39.38 -1.22 -3.44
C GLU A 519 39.36 -0.83 -1.95
N PHE A 520 38.21 -0.90 -1.32
CA PHE A 520 37.99 -0.66 0.09
C PHE A 520 37.41 -1.91 0.75
N ILE A 521 37.91 -2.24 1.92
CA ILE A 521 37.37 -3.29 2.77
C ILE A 521 36.99 -2.64 4.10
N LEU A 522 35.77 -2.84 4.54
CA LEU A 522 35.28 -2.38 5.84
C LEU A 522 35.38 -3.50 6.87
N ASN A 523 35.50 -3.13 8.14
CA ASN A 523 35.49 -4.10 9.23
C ASN A 523 34.14 -4.85 9.29
N LYS A 524 34.17 -6.14 9.67
CA LYS A 524 32.97 -7.00 9.74
C LYS A 524 31.88 -6.44 10.66
N ASN A 525 32.25 -5.65 11.67
CA ASN A 525 31.29 -5.06 12.63
C ASN A 525 31.02 -3.57 12.35
N ASP A 526 31.39 -3.06 11.17
CA ASP A 526 31.20 -1.67 10.82
C ASP A 526 29.70 -1.41 10.51
N PRO A 527 29.02 -0.49 11.21
CA PRO A 527 27.62 -0.11 10.91
C PRO A 527 27.42 0.32 9.46
N LEU A 528 28.43 0.92 8.84
CA LEU A 528 28.41 1.33 7.44
C LEU A 528 28.36 0.12 6.50
N LEU A 529 29.10 -0.96 6.83
CA LEU A 529 29.02 -2.21 6.06
C LEU A 529 27.62 -2.81 6.10
N PHE A 530 27.01 -2.88 7.29
CA PHE A 530 25.63 -3.36 7.43
C PHE A 530 24.61 -2.48 6.67
N PHE A 531 24.85 -1.17 6.63
CA PHE A 531 24.01 -0.26 5.85
C PHE A 531 24.11 -0.55 4.35
N ILE A 532 25.32 -0.69 3.81
CA ILE A 532 25.55 -1.03 2.40
C ILE A 532 24.94 -2.40 2.06
N GLN A 533 25.15 -3.41 2.91
CA GLN A 533 24.52 -4.72 2.76
C GLN A 533 22.99 -4.63 2.73
N ARG A 534 22.39 -3.86 3.63
CA ARG A 534 20.92 -3.63 3.66
C ARG A 534 20.40 -3.02 2.37
N LEU A 535 21.11 -2.06 1.78
CA LEU A 535 20.76 -1.45 0.50
C LEU A 535 20.82 -2.48 -0.63
N ARG A 536 21.91 -3.25 -0.71
CA ARG A 536 22.12 -4.31 -1.68
C ARG A 536 21.06 -5.42 -1.56
N ASP A 537 20.83 -5.92 -0.35
CA ASP A 537 19.88 -7.01 -0.09
C ASP A 537 18.44 -6.61 -0.45
N GLU A 538 18.06 -5.34 -0.28
CA GLU A 538 16.75 -4.86 -0.73
C GLU A 538 16.65 -4.82 -2.26
N ALA A 539 17.72 -4.43 -2.98
CA ALA A 539 17.75 -4.48 -4.44
C ALA A 539 17.60 -5.92 -4.93
N HIS A 540 18.39 -6.83 -4.36
CA HIS A 540 18.32 -8.26 -4.66
C HIS A 540 16.94 -8.87 -4.34
N ARG A 541 16.36 -8.57 -3.18
CA ARG A 541 15.00 -8.98 -2.81
C ARG A 541 13.97 -8.49 -3.83
N PHE A 542 14.11 -7.24 -4.31
CA PHE A 542 13.21 -6.66 -5.29
C PHE A 542 13.36 -7.33 -6.67
N ALA A 543 14.57 -7.65 -7.11
CA ALA A 543 14.85 -8.40 -8.32
C ALA A 543 14.21 -9.80 -8.26
N ILE A 544 14.49 -10.59 -7.22
CA ILE A 544 13.96 -11.96 -7.04
C ILE A 544 12.43 -11.99 -6.94
N SER A 545 11.81 -11.02 -6.26
CA SER A 545 10.35 -10.97 -6.10
C SER A 545 9.62 -10.94 -7.45
N THR A 546 10.27 -10.43 -8.48
CA THR A 546 9.76 -10.34 -9.85
C THR A 546 9.82 -11.68 -10.55
N HIS A 547 10.92 -12.39 -10.40
CA HIS A 547 11.07 -13.72 -10.98
C HIS A 547 10.01 -14.69 -10.44
N ARG A 548 9.72 -14.62 -9.12
CA ARG A 548 8.64 -15.42 -8.52
C ARG A 548 7.27 -15.06 -9.10
N ALA A 549 6.98 -13.79 -9.33
CA ALA A 549 5.72 -13.34 -9.93
C ALA A 549 5.61 -13.73 -11.41
N LYS A 550 6.70 -13.62 -12.21
CA LYS A 550 6.75 -14.09 -13.59
C LYS A 550 6.66 -15.61 -13.69
N ARG A 551 7.38 -16.35 -12.81
CA ARG A 551 7.30 -17.82 -12.74
C ARG A 551 5.87 -18.27 -12.42
N LYS A 552 5.15 -17.61 -11.51
CA LYS A 552 3.74 -17.89 -11.23
C LYS A 552 2.84 -17.60 -12.44
N LYS A 553 3.18 -16.63 -13.27
CA LYS A 553 2.47 -16.31 -14.53
C LYS A 553 2.86 -17.25 -15.67
N ASN A 554 4.11 -17.71 -15.72
CA ASN A 554 4.61 -18.65 -16.72
C ASN A 554 4.29 -20.11 -16.39
N LEU A 555 4.13 -20.47 -15.09
CA LEU A 555 3.55 -21.74 -14.67
C LEU A 555 2.10 -21.92 -15.15
N SER A 556 1.43 -20.82 -15.55
CA SER A 556 0.14 -20.90 -16.26
C SER A 556 0.28 -21.13 -17.78
N LYS A 557 1.50 -21.01 -18.35
CA LYS A 557 1.84 -21.49 -19.70
C LYS A 557 2.43 -22.90 -19.51
N SER A 558 1.59 -23.91 -19.55
CA SER A 558 2.01 -25.30 -19.39
C SER A 558 2.50 -25.87 -20.74
N LEU A 559 3.24 -26.98 -20.68
CA LEU A 559 3.58 -27.80 -21.85
C LEU A 559 2.36 -28.06 -22.74
N LEU A 560 1.17 -28.10 -22.14
CA LEU A 560 -0.12 -28.23 -22.85
C LEU A 560 -0.41 -27.09 -23.85
N ASP A 561 0.22 -25.91 -23.71
CA ASP A 561 0.05 -24.80 -24.67
C ASP A 561 0.83 -25.02 -25.97
N GLN A 562 1.73 -25.99 -26.02
CA GLN A 562 2.53 -26.35 -27.17
C GLN A 562 1.83 -27.40 -28.05
N ILE A 563 0.80 -28.06 -27.53
CA ILE A 563 0.07 -29.11 -28.27
C ILE A 563 -0.98 -28.48 -29.17
N GLN A 564 -0.88 -28.72 -30.45
CA GLN A 564 -1.80 -28.16 -31.46
C GLN A 564 -3.23 -28.68 -31.23
N GLY A 565 -4.18 -27.77 -31.04
CA GLY A 565 -5.59 -28.11 -30.79
C GLY A 565 -6.01 -27.99 -29.32
N ILE A 566 -5.06 -27.72 -28.39
CA ILE A 566 -5.40 -27.43 -26.98
C ILE A 566 -5.57 -25.92 -26.78
N GLY A 567 -6.81 -25.47 -26.91
CA GLY A 567 -7.21 -24.11 -26.53
C GLY A 567 -7.42 -23.97 -25.02
N LYS A 568 -7.70 -22.74 -24.57
CA LYS A 568 -7.91 -22.41 -23.15
C LYS A 568 -8.95 -23.29 -22.44
N GLN A 569 -10.00 -23.72 -23.12
CA GLN A 569 -11.06 -24.56 -22.54
C GLN A 569 -10.58 -26.01 -22.31
N ARG A 570 -9.98 -26.64 -23.33
CA ARG A 570 -9.45 -28.01 -23.23
C ARG A 570 -8.31 -28.12 -22.23
N LYS A 571 -7.40 -27.16 -22.22
CA LYS A 571 -6.35 -27.06 -21.20
C LYS A 571 -6.93 -26.99 -19.79
N ARG A 572 -8.02 -26.25 -19.62
CA ARG A 572 -8.69 -26.08 -18.33
C ARG A 572 -9.36 -27.39 -17.89
N ALA A 573 -10.01 -28.10 -18.79
CA ALA A 573 -10.59 -29.41 -18.53
C ALA A 573 -9.51 -30.41 -18.07
N LEU A 574 -8.40 -30.50 -18.79
CA LEU A 574 -7.24 -31.35 -18.43
C LEU A 574 -6.67 -31.02 -17.05
N LEU A 575 -6.40 -29.73 -16.78
CA LEU A 575 -5.83 -29.32 -15.50
C LEU A 575 -6.80 -29.46 -14.33
N ASN A 576 -8.09 -29.36 -14.58
CA ASN A 576 -9.12 -29.59 -13.54
C ASN A 576 -9.24 -31.08 -13.18
N HIS A 577 -9.16 -31.94 -14.19
CA HIS A 577 -9.26 -33.38 -13.99
C HIS A 577 -7.99 -33.96 -13.33
N PHE A 578 -6.82 -33.68 -13.86
CA PHE A 578 -5.55 -34.24 -13.40
C PHE A 578 -4.84 -33.39 -12.33
N GLY A 579 -5.23 -32.13 -12.13
CA GLY A 579 -4.66 -31.22 -11.12
C GLY A 579 -3.35 -30.56 -11.51
N SER A 580 -2.58 -31.11 -12.45
CA SER A 580 -1.32 -30.51 -12.95
C SER A 580 -0.98 -30.98 -14.37
N ALA A 581 -0.18 -30.19 -15.11
CA ALA A 581 0.31 -30.59 -16.44
C ALA A 581 1.18 -31.86 -16.38
N ARG A 582 1.90 -32.06 -15.28
CA ARG A 582 2.72 -33.25 -15.05
C ARG A 582 1.89 -34.52 -14.82
N ALA A 583 0.70 -34.38 -14.24
CA ALA A 583 -0.22 -35.50 -14.10
C ALA A 583 -0.91 -35.82 -15.44
N VAL A 584 -1.08 -34.84 -16.34
CA VAL A 584 -1.53 -35.07 -17.72
C VAL A 584 -0.47 -35.81 -18.53
N GLU A 585 0.80 -35.51 -18.34
CA GLU A 585 1.94 -36.17 -18.97
C GLU A 585 1.99 -37.69 -18.65
N SER A 586 1.63 -38.07 -17.41
CA SER A 586 1.63 -39.46 -16.96
C SER A 586 0.26 -40.14 -17.08
N ALA A 587 -0.73 -39.52 -17.71
CA ALA A 587 -2.08 -40.06 -17.83
C ALA A 587 -2.17 -41.11 -18.93
N SER A 588 -3.00 -42.14 -18.73
CA SER A 588 -3.29 -43.11 -19.78
C SER A 588 -4.18 -42.49 -20.88
N LEU A 589 -4.14 -43.09 -22.06
CA LEU A 589 -4.98 -42.66 -23.18
C LEU A 589 -6.47 -42.75 -22.84
N GLU A 590 -6.86 -43.75 -22.06
CA GLU A 590 -8.25 -43.96 -21.62
C GLU A 590 -8.70 -42.88 -20.66
N ASP A 591 -7.83 -42.47 -19.71
CA ASP A 591 -8.12 -41.36 -18.80
C ASP A 591 -8.26 -40.02 -19.52
N LEU A 592 -7.47 -39.81 -20.57
CA LEU A 592 -7.55 -38.60 -21.42
C LEU A 592 -8.85 -38.55 -22.23
N LYS A 593 -9.33 -39.68 -22.75
CA LYS A 593 -10.61 -39.82 -23.46
C LYS A 593 -11.83 -39.66 -22.57
N ALA A 594 -11.70 -39.98 -21.28
CA ALA A 594 -12.80 -39.84 -20.31
C ALA A 594 -13.15 -38.40 -19.93
N ILE A 595 -12.39 -37.40 -20.41
CA ILE A 595 -12.58 -36.00 -20.04
C ILE A 595 -13.61 -35.33 -20.94
N GLU A 596 -14.65 -34.77 -20.36
CA GLU A 596 -15.65 -33.99 -21.07
C GLU A 596 -15.02 -32.79 -21.81
N GLY A 597 -15.23 -32.72 -23.14
CA GLY A 597 -14.68 -31.67 -24.00
C GLY A 597 -13.28 -32.01 -24.61
N ILE A 598 -12.77 -33.22 -24.37
CA ILE A 598 -11.60 -33.78 -25.05
C ILE A 598 -12.07 -34.89 -26.00
N GLU A 599 -12.01 -34.63 -27.28
CA GLU A 599 -12.33 -35.59 -28.34
C GLU A 599 -11.19 -36.61 -28.49
N ASP A 600 -11.48 -37.81 -28.98
CA ASP A 600 -10.51 -38.90 -29.16
C ASP A 600 -9.27 -38.48 -29.94
N ASN A 601 -9.44 -37.67 -30.99
CA ASN A 601 -8.34 -37.15 -31.82
C ASN A 601 -7.40 -36.22 -31.00
N ILE A 602 -7.96 -35.46 -30.04
CA ILE A 602 -7.17 -34.58 -29.17
C ILE A 602 -6.51 -35.38 -28.05
N ALA A 603 -7.20 -36.39 -27.50
CA ALA A 603 -6.62 -37.30 -26.50
C ALA A 603 -5.39 -38.04 -27.07
N ASN A 604 -5.48 -38.55 -28.30
CA ASN A 604 -4.34 -39.18 -29.01
C ASN A 604 -3.17 -38.19 -29.18
N LYS A 605 -3.43 -36.95 -29.66
CA LYS A 605 -2.39 -35.94 -29.82
C LYS A 605 -1.70 -35.55 -28.51
N ILE A 606 -2.44 -35.53 -27.39
CA ILE A 606 -1.87 -35.26 -26.07
C ILE A 606 -0.97 -36.43 -25.65
N TYR A 607 -1.47 -37.65 -25.82
CA TYR A 607 -0.74 -38.85 -25.47
C TYR A 607 0.55 -38.99 -26.28
N ASP A 608 0.48 -38.86 -27.60
CA ASP A 608 1.62 -38.91 -28.50
C ASP A 608 2.67 -37.85 -28.17
N TYR A 609 2.26 -36.59 -27.90
CA TYR A 609 3.17 -35.52 -27.56
C TYR A 609 4.00 -35.77 -26.30
N PHE A 610 3.50 -36.54 -25.34
CA PHE A 610 4.22 -36.81 -24.11
C PHE A 610 4.93 -38.19 -24.09
N HIS A 611 4.65 -39.06 -25.06
CA HIS A 611 5.20 -40.41 -25.11
C HIS A 611 6.02 -40.69 -26.38
N GLU A 612 6.07 -39.72 -27.32
CA GLU A 612 7.13 -39.63 -28.34
C GLU A 612 8.40 -38.98 -27.74
#